data_0ffbc2152195df5d6d173748da497575
#
_entry.id   0ffbc2152195df5d6d173748da497575
#
_cell.length_a   1.000
_cell.length_b   1.000
_cell.length_c   1.000
_cell.angle_alpha   90.00
_cell.angle_beta   90.00
_cell.angle_gamma   90.00
#
_symmetry.space_group_name_H-M   'P 1'
#
loop_
_entity.id
_entity.type
_entity.pdbx_description
1 polymer ?
#
loop_
_entity_poly.entity_id
_entity_poly.type
_entity_poly.pdbx_seq_one_letter_code
_entity_poly.pdbx_strand_id
1 'polypeptide(L)'
;HKISAEATGWSLAGGASGGLTNIKVTITNTTTAGVDQSIVTAKNILVQSSTSIQKDSTATASAGAVGGSANSVSDETTVTNTTVTVIGSTGSTAGNTSLTAREDVMFVAETDNHFDGYATAVAGAILAKGKATAKQTVKNTVKVTIYPATIRANSHDVTISVLAKDTTNQLKAMGGAGGVAAGSSVEAASDMTVTALVEFLNGTGSNHAVVSAPGR
;
A
#
# COMPACT_ATOMS: atom_id res chain seq x y z
N HIS A 1 -0.02 -8.08 6.18
CA HIS A 1 0.92 -8.83 5.33
C HIS A 1 2.34 -8.30 5.52
N LYS A 2 3.29 -9.21 5.79
CA LYS A 2 4.72 -8.88 5.85
C LYS A 2 5.44 -9.55 4.69
N ILE A 3 6.22 -8.77 3.94
CA ILE A 3 7.00 -9.24 2.80
C ILE A 3 8.44 -8.80 3.02
N SER A 4 9.35 -9.77 3.00
CA SER A 4 10.80 -9.54 3.05
C SER A 4 11.43 -10.16 1.80
N ALA A 5 12.26 -9.41 1.11
CA ALA A 5 12.95 -9.86 -0.08
C ALA A 5 14.43 -9.42 -0.04
N GLU A 6 15.33 -10.39 -0.24
CA GLU A 6 16.75 -10.12 -0.30
C GLU A 6 17.33 -10.75 -1.57
N ALA A 7 18.18 -10.01 -2.29
CA ALA A 7 18.91 -10.50 -3.42
C ALA A 7 20.35 -9.99 -3.37
N THR A 8 21.31 -10.90 -3.42
CA THR A 8 22.75 -10.59 -3.41
C THR A 8 23.42 -11.21 -4.61
N GLY A 9 24.17 -10.42 -5.35
CA GLY A 9 24.97 -10.89 -6.50
C GLY A 9 26.42 -10.40 -6.41
N TRP A 10 27.34 -11.26 -6.81
CA TRP A 10 28.75 -10.85 -6.95
C TRP A 10 29.36 -11.50 -8.19
N SER A 11 30.31 -10.82 -8.78
CA SER A 11 31.09 -11.36 -9.89
C SER A 11 32.55 -10.90 -9.82
N LEU A 12 33.47 -11.80 -10.16
CA LEU A 12 34.89 -11.52 -10.20
C LEU A 12 35.50 -12.16 -11.46
N ALA A 13 36.27 -11.41 -12.21
CA ALA A 13 36.94 -11.94 -13.42
C ALA A 13 38.32 -11.32 -13.62
N GLY A 14 39.23 -12.05 -14.29
CA GLY A 14 40.54 -11.56 -14.66
C GLY A 14 40.54 -10.53 -15.80
N GLY A 15 39.45 -10.44 -16.56
CA GLY A 15 39.28 -9.49 -17.68
C GLY A 15 38.15 -8.51 -17.40
N ALA A 16 36.95 -8.86 -17.80
CA ALA A 16 35.72 -8.05 -17.56
C ALA A 16 34.72 -8.82 -16.71
N SER A 17 34.03 -8.14 -15.83
CA SER A 17 32.94 -8.70 -15.01
C SER A 17 31.70 -7.82 -15.03
N GLY A 18 30.52 -8.43 -14.83
CA GLY A 18 29.28 -7.72 -14.73
C GLY A 18 28.32 -8.45 -13.80
N GLY A 19 27.53 -7.70 -13.04
CA GLY A 19 26.49 -8.22 -12.17
C GLY A 19 25.16 -7.52 -12.43
N LEU A 20 24.09 -8.30 -12.45
CA LEU A 20 22.73 -7.80 -12.48
C LEU A 20 21.96 -8.40 -11.31
N THR A 21 21.42 -7.57 -10.46
CA THR A 21 20.57 -8.00 -9.36
C THR A 21 19.29 -7.19 -9.39
N ASN A 22 18.17 -7.88 -9.46
CA ASN A 22 16.86 -7.23 -9.53
C ASN A 22 15.88 -7.87 -8.55
N ILE A 23 15.30 -7.04 -7.70
CA ILE A 23 14.13 -7.38 -6.91
C ILE A 23 12.95 -6.62 -7.49
N LYS A 24 11.89 -7.36 -7.81
CA LYS A 24 10.61 -6.79 -8.19
C LYS A 24 9.51 -7.34 -7.29
N VAL A 25 8.91 -6.47 -6.51
CA VAL A 25 7.80 -6.82 -5.63
C VAL A 25 6.53 -6.17 -6.17
N THR A 26 5.51 -6.98 -6.43
CA THR A 26 4.19 -6.50 -6.81
C THR A 26 3.18 -7.01 -5.79
N ILE A 27 2.47 -6.09 -5.15
CA ILE A 27 1.45 -6.39 -4.15
C ILE A 27 0.13 -5.85 -4.66
N THR A 28 -0.85 -6.74 -4.79
CA THR A 28 -2.24 -6.35 -5.03
C THR A 28 -3.06 -6.92 -3.88
N ASN A 29 -3.70 -6.05 -3.13
CA ASN A 29 -4.50 -6.43 -1.97
C ASN A 29 -5.87 -5.75 -2.02
N THR A 30 -6.91 -6.52 -1.64
CA THR A 30 -8.26 -5.98 -1.44
C THR A 30 -8.80 -6.53 -0.14
N THR A 31 -9.18 -5.65 0.75
CA THR A 31 -9.81 -5.97 2.03
C THR A 31 -11.19 -5.32 2.08
N THR A 32 -12.22 -6.12 2.28
CA THR A 32 -13.60 -5.61 2.36
C THR A 32 -14.26 -6.15 3.61
N ALA A 33 -14.89 -5.26 4.36
CA ALA A 33 -15.86 -5.59 5.40
C ALA A 33 -17.21 -4.98 5.02
N GLY A 34 -18.30 -5.69 5.25
CA GLY A 34 -19.59 -5.14 4.87
C GLY A 34 -20.77 -5.77 5.58
N VAL A 35 -21.88 -5.04 5.56
CA VAL A 35 -23.18 -5.49 6.03
C VAL A 35 -24.21 -5.15 4.97
N ASP A 36 -24.90 -6.18 4.48
CA ASP A 36 -25.92 -6.07 3.46
C ASP A 36 -27.13 -6.94 3.79
N GLN A 37 -28.32 -6.50 3.37
CA GLN A 37 -29.60 -7.20 3.52
C GLN A 37 -29.85 -7.75 4.94
N SER A 38 -29.44 -7.00 5.94
CA SER A 38 -29.42 -7.45 7.33
C SER A 38 -30.08 -6.43 8.25
N ILE A 39 -30.79 -6.93 9.26
CA ILE A 39 -31.32 -6.12 10.36
C ILE A 39 -30.49 -6.44 11.60
N VAL A 40 -29.71 -5.47 12.05
CA VAL A 40 -28.85 -5.60 13.22
C VAL A 40 -29.30 -4.63 14.30
N THR A 41 -29.54 -5.17 15.50
CA THR A 41 -29.82 -4.38 16.71
C THR A 41 -28.83 -4.78 17.79
N ALA A 42 -28.06 -3.83 18.30
CA ALA A 42 -27.02 -4.08 19.29
C ALA A 42 -26.85 -2.89 20.25
N LYS A 43 -26.01 -3.06 21.28
CA LYS A 43 -25.57 -1.95 22.11
C LYS A 43 -24.70 -0.99 21.31
N ASN A 44 -23.67 -1.52 20.66
CA ASN A 44 -22.79 -0.80 19.74
C ASN A 44 -22.64 -1.62 18.46
N ILE A 45 -22.46 -0.95 17.32
CA ILE A 45 -22.21 -1.57 16.02
C ILE A 45 -20.89 -1.01 15.49
N LEU A 46 -19.95 -1.92 15.19
CA LEU A 46 -18.71 -1.59 14.50
C LEU A 46 -18.61 -2.44 13.23
N VAL A 47 -18.46 -1.79 12.09
CA VAL A 47 -18.09 -2.43 10.81
C VAL A 47 -16.75 -1.86 10.39
N GLN A 48 -15.72 -2.69 10.38
CA GLN A 48 -14.35 -2.25 10.16
C GLN A 48 -13.65 -3.11 9.12
N SER A 49 -13.00 -2.46 8.17
CA SER A 49 -11.96 -3.05 7.33
C SER A 49 -10.61 -2.44 7.67
N SER A 50 -9.63 -3.29 7.87
CA SER A 50 -8.26 -2.86 8.21
C SER A 50 -7.24 -3.62 7.38
N THR A 51 -6.25 -2.91 6.85
CA THR A 51 -5.14 -3.50 6.12
C THR A 51 -3.82 -2.96 6.67
N SER A 52 -2.88 -3.87 6.91
CA SER A 52 -1.49 -3.52 7.20
C SER A 52 -0.57 -4.29 6.27
N ILE A 53 0.27 -3.57 5.53
CA ILE A 53 1.27 -4.13 4.63
C ILE A 53 2.63 -3.61 5.10
N GLN A 54 3.52 -4.54 5.42
CA GLN A 54 4.92 -4.23 5.69
C GLN A 54 5.78 -4.87 4.62
N LYS A 55 6.58 -4.06 3.91
CA LYS A 55 7.53 -4.52 2.91
C LYS A 55 8.93 -4.00 3.25
N ASP A 56 9.87 -4.93 3.27
CA ASP A 56 11.29 -4.66 3.46
C ASP A 56 12.08 -5.43 2.39
N SER A 57 12.93 -4.75 1.63
CA SER A 57 13.72 -5.39 0.58
C SER A 57 15.12 -4.79 0.47
N THR A 58 16.08 -5.66 0.18
CA THR A 58 17.48 -5.29 0.01
C THR A 58 18.07 -5.99 -1.21
N ALA A 59 18.46 -5.22 -2.20
CA ALA A 59 19.17 -5.68 -3.39
C ALA A 59 20.61 -5.19 -3.36
N THR A 60 21.57 -6.10 -3.42
CA THR A 60 23.01 -5.78 -3.38
C THR A 60 23.74 -6.50 -4.50
N ALA A 61 24.61 -5.81 -5.20
CA ALA A 61 25.56 -6.47 -6.09
C ALA A 61 26.93 -5.82 -6.04
N SER A 62 27.96 -6.69 -6.18
CA SER A 62 29.36 -6.29 -6.25
C SER A 62 30.02 -6.92 -7.46
N ALA A 63 30.81 -6.17 -8.20
CA ALA A 63 31.59 -6.68 -9.30
C ALA A 63 33.03 -6.15 -9.23
N GLY A 64 34.01 -7.04 -9.54
CA GLY A 64 35.40 -6.69 -9.60
C GLY A 64 36.09 -7.34 -10.82
N ALA A 65 36.97 -6.60 -11.48
CA ALA A 65 37.76 -7.13 -12.59
C ALA A 65 39.06 -6.33 -12.79
N VAL A 66 40.05 -6.94 -13.46
CA VAL A 66 41.27 -6.20 -13.78
C VAL A 66 41.02 -5.20 -14.92
N GLY A 67 40.23 -5.55 -15.93
CA GLY A 67 39.96 -4.73 -17.11
C GLY A 67 38.76 -3.79 -16.91
N GLY A 68 37.58 -4.34 -16.84
CA GLY A 68 36.32 -3.56 -16.72
C GLY A 68 35.26 -4.25 -15.88
N SER A 69 34.52 -3.51 -15.12
CA SER A 69 33.36 -4.02 -14.39
C SER A 69 32.14 -3.13 -14.53
N ALA A 70 30.97 -3.76 -14.65
CA ALA A 70 29.69 -3.06 -14.65
C ALA A 70 28.69 -3.79 -13.75
N ASN A 71 28.02 -3.04 -12.90
CA ASN A 71 27.03 -3.59 -11.98
C ASN A 71 25.73 -2.79 -12.06
N SER A 72 24.64 -3.50 -12.12
CA SER A 72 23.31 -2.87 -12.06
C SER A 72 22.45 -3.57 -11.02
N VAL A 73 21.90 -2.78 -10.12
CA VAL A 73 21.01 -3.25 -9.06
C VAL A 73 19.69 -2.48 -9.12
N SER A 74 18.61 -3.20 -9.06
CA SER A 74 17.27 -2.61 -9.00
C SER A 74 16.44 -3.23 -7.88
N ASP A 75 15.81 -2.39 -7.08
CA ASP A 75 14.74 -2.76 -6.15
C ASP A 75 13.50 -1.96 -6.52
N GLU A 76 12.54 -2.65 -7.14
CA GLU A 76 11.31 -2.05 -7.64
C GLU A 76 10.09 -2.62 -6.90
N THR A 77 9.29 -1.74 -6.31
CA THR A 77 8.08 -2.10 -5.59
C THR A 77 6.88 -1.42 -6.22
N THR A 78 5.85 -2.20 -6.52
CA THR A 78 4.54 -1.71 -6.94
C THR A 78 3.48 -2.25 -6.01
N VAL A 79 2.72 -1.36 -5.38
CA VAL A 79 1.63 -1.71 -4.46
C VAL A 79 0.33 -1.12 -4.97
N THR A 80 -0.70 -1.96 -5.06
CA THR A 80 -2.08 -1.53 -5.26
C THR A 80 -2.90 -2.12 -4.13
N ASN A 81 -3.35 -1.27 -3.23
CA ASN A 81 -4.15 -1.66 -2.08
C ASN A 81 -5.53 -1.00 -2.11
N THR A 82 -6.56 -1.77 -1.79
CA THR A 82 -7.94 -1.29 -1.67
C THR A 82 -8.54 -1.81 -0.38
N THR A 83 -8.94 -0.92 0.50
CA THR A 83 -9.59 -1.25 1.78
C THR A 83 -10.95 -0.57 1.82
N VAL A 84 -12.02 -1.34 1.91
CA VAL A 84 -13.39 -0.84 1.77
C VAL A 84 -14.28 -1.38 2.88
N THR A 85 -14.99 -0.47 3.53
CA THR A 85 -16.14 -0.81 4.37
C THR A 85 -17.43 -0.47 3.62
N VAL A 86 -18.31 -1.45 3.46
CA VAL A 86 -19.54 -1.34 2.65
C VAL A 86 -20.78 -1.54 3.52
N ILE A 87 -21.70 -0.61 3.48
CA ILE A 87 -22.99 -0.72 4.19
C ILE A 87 -24.11 -0.65 3.14
N GLY A 88 -25.00 -1.64 3.19
CA GLY A 88 -26.11 -1.76 2.25
C GLY A 88 -25.68 -2.26 0.85
N SER A 89 -26.63 -2.26 -0.07
CA SER A 89 -26.43 -2.72 -1.44
C SER A 89 -27.19 -1.90 -2.46
N THR A 90 -26.94 -2.19 -3.72
CA THR A 90 -27.63 -1.62 -4.88
C THR A 90 -28.75 -2.54 -5.40
N GLY A 91 -29.57 -2.06 -6.30
CA GLY A 91 -30.56 -2.84 -7.02
C GLY A 91 -31.84 -3.10 -6.23
N SER A 92 -32.46 -4.25 -6.43
CA SER A 92 -33.75 -4.62 -5.84
C SER A 92 -33.73 -4.81 -4.33
N THR A 93 -32.54 -4.96 -3.74
CA THR A 93 -32.33 -5.13 -2.29
C THR A 93 -31.91 -3.83 -1.59
N ALA A 94 -31.81 -2.74 -2.34
CA ALA A 94 -31.46 -1.43 -1.79
C ALA A 94 -32.46 -1.02 -0.67
N GLY A 95 -31.89 -0.61 0.49
CA GLY A 95 -32.68 -0.22 1.65
C GLY A 95 -33.08 -1.36 2.59
N ASN A 96 -32.78 -2.62 2.29
CA ASN A 96 -33.08 -3.76 3.17
C ASN A 96 -32.10 -3.89 4.35
N THR A 97 -31.08 -3.04 4.40
CA THR A 97 -30.11 -3.03 5.51
C THR A 97 -30.55 -2.03 6.56
N SER A 98 -30.69 -2.50 7.81
CA SER A 98 -31.06 -1.67 8.96
C SER A 98 -30.13 -1.95 10.14
N LEU A 99 -29.40 -0.93 10.56
CA LEU A 99 -28.46 -0.98 11.69
C LEU A 99 -28.95 -0.05 12.78
N THR A 100 -29.34 -0.61 13.91
CA THR A 100 -29.82 0.16 15.06
C THR A 100 -28.98 -0.13 16.29
N ALA A 101 -28.20 0.84 16.73
CA ALA A 101 -27.47 0.75 17.98
C ALA A 101 -28.18 1.48 19.11
N ARG A 102 -28.04 0.97 20.32
CA ARG A 102 -28.49 1.69 21.53
C ARG A 102 -27.58 2.89 21.80
N GLU A 103 -26.28 2.70 21.61
CA GLU A 103 -25.24 3.71 21.81
C GLU A 103 -24.65 4.14 20.46
N ASP A 104 -23.53 3.59 20.03
CA ASP A 104 -22.75 4.05 18.88
C ASP A 104 -22.86 3.15 17.66
N VAL A 105 -22.81 3.77 16.48
CA VAL A 105 -22.56 3.10 15.20
C VAL A 105 -21.26 3.64 14.63
N MET A 106 -20.31 2.76 14.31
CA MET A 106 -19.03 3.13 13.74
C MET A 106 -18.74 2.36 12.45
N PHE A 107 -18.38 3.07 11.40
CA PHE A 107 -17.88 2.52 10.15
C PHE A 107 -16.45 2.99 9.96
N VAL A 108 -15.53 2.02 9.85
CA VAL A 108 -14.11 2.31 9.79
C VAL A 108 -13.50 1.60 8.58
N ALA A 109 -12.76 2.34 7.78
CA ALA A 109 -11.84 1.79 6.80
C ALA A 109 -10.46 2.38 7.07
N GLU A 110 -9.48 1.51 7.30
CA GLU A 110 -8.14 1.96 7.68
C GLU A 110 -7.02 1.17 7.01
N THR A 111 -5.91 1.86 6.75
CA THR A 111 -4.66 1.23 6.35
C THR A 111 -3.50 1.78 7.18
N ASP A 112 -2.57 0.88 7.53
CA ASP A 112 -1.28 1.23 8.14
C ASP A 112 -0.19 0.47 7.40
N ASN A 113 0.36 1.09 6.34
CA ASN A 113 1.31 0.46 5.46
C ASN A 113 2.71 1.05 5.65
N HIS A 114 3.70 0.17 5.55
CA HIS A 114 5.11 0.51 5.75
C HIS A 114 5.97 -0.12 4.65
N PHE A 115 6.77 0.70 3.97
CA PHE A 115 7.55 0.27 2.83
C PHE A 115 8.99 0.75 2.96
N ASP A 116 9.92 -0.20 2.94
CA ASP A 116 11.37 0.06 2.90
C ASP A 116 12.00 -0.63 1.68
N GLY A 117 13.04 0.00 1.12
CA GLY A 117 13.75 -0.54 -0.03
C GLY A 117 15.18 -0.03 -0.12
N TYR A 118 16.12 -0.95 -0.37
CA TYR A 118 17.53 -0.65 -0.50
C TYR A 118 18.10 -1.26 -1.77
N ALA A 119 18.82 -0.46 -2.56
CA ALA A 119 19.58 -0.93 -3.69
C ALA A 119 21.05 -0.47 -3.56
N THR A 120 22.00 -1.41 -3.57
CA THR A 120 23.42 -1.08 -3.46
C THR A 120 24.20 -1.75 -4.60
N ALA A 121 24.90 -0.96 -5.40
CA ALA A 121 25.76 -1.42 -6.48
C ALA A 121 27.20 -0.95 -6.28
N VAL A 122 28.16 -1.87 -6.23
CA VAL A 122 29.58 -1.55 -6.15
C VAL A 122 30.34 -2.19 -7.30
N ALA A 123 31.15 -1.43 -8.01
CA ALA A 123 32.00 -1.91 -9.08
C ALA A 123 33.45 -1.45 -8.85
N GLY A 124 34.42 -2.36 -9.06
CA GLY A 124 35.85 -2.08 -8.92
C GLY A 124 36.63 -2.62 -10.10
N ALA A 125 37.28 -1.74 -10.89
CA ALA A 125 38.11 -2.11 -12.05
C ALA A 125 38.86 -0.89 -12.58
N ILE A 126 39.74 -1.07 -13.56
CA ILE A 126 40.34 0.07 -14.28
C ILE A 126 39.23 0.92 -14.93
N LEU A 127 38.23 0.25 -15.54
CA LEU A 127 37.00 0.85 -16.05
C LEU A 127 35.83 0.30 -15.23
N ALA A 128 35.22 1.12 -14.36
CA ALA A 128 34.17 0.68 -13.45
C ALA A 128 32.89 1.48 -13.60
N LYS A 129 31.73 0.80 -13.61
CA LYS A 129 30.41 1.43 -13.64
C LYS A 129 29.45 0.75 -12.66
N GLY A 130 28.96 1.51 -11.68
CA GLY A 130 27.92 1.05 -10.75
C GLY A 130 26.59 1.79 -10.98
N LYS A 131 25.49 1.06 -11.06
CA LYS A 131 24.14 1.63 -11.12
C LYS A 131 23.27 1.03 -10.03
N ALA A 132 22.66 1.87 -9.21
CA ALA A 132 21.68 1.45 -8.21
C ALA A 132 20.38 2.22 -8.40
N THR A 133 19.26 1.51 -8.39
CA THR A 133 17.93 2.08 -8.54
C THR A 133 17.03 1.49 -7.45
N ALA A 134 16.41 2.34 -6.66
CA ALA A 134 15.35 1.97 -5.72
C ALA A 134 14.08 2.74 -6.09
N LYS A 135 13.04 2.05 -6.50
CA LYS A 135 11.77 2.66 -6.94
C LYS A 135 10.59 2.06 -6.19
N GLN A 136 9.66 2.93 -5.84
CA GLN A 136 8.43 2.55 -5.20
C GLN A 136 7.26 3.29 -5.81
N THR A 137 6.22 2.54 -6.18
CA THR A 137 4.93 3.09 -6.61
C THR A 137 3.84 2.49 -5.74
N VAL A 138 3.14 3.33 -4.99
CA VAL A 138 2.06 2.92 -4.10
C VAL A 138 0.77 3.60 -4.51
N LYS A 139 -0.27 2.81 -4.77
CA LYS A 139 -1.65 3.28 -4.93
C LYS A 139 -2.48 2.68 -3.81
N ASN A 140 -2.94 3.52 -2.91
CA ASN A 140 -3.73 3.10 -1.76
C ASN A 140 -5.10 3.78 -1.80
N THR A 141 -6.16 2.96 -1.85
CA THR A 141 -7.56 3.43 -1.81
C THR A 141 -8.19 2.92 -0.53
N VAL A 142 -8.65 3.83 0.30
CA VAL A 142 -9.35 3.53 1.56
C VAL A 142 -10.69 4.22 1.53
N LYS A 143 -11.76 3.47 1.66
CA LYS A 143 -13.10 4.08 1.59
C LYS A 143 -14.15 3.41 2.45
N VAL A 144 -15.12 4.23 2.87
CA VAL A 144 -16.41 3.78 3.38
C VAL A 144 -17.45 4.11 2.33
N THR A 145 -18.19 3.09 1.89
CA THR A 145 -19.28 3.25 0.91
C THR A 145 -20.60 2.89 1.58
N ILE A 146 -21.54 3.80 1.57
CA ILE A 146 -22.88 3.64 2.15
C ILE A 146 -23.90 3.70 1.03
N TYR A 147 -24.52 2.56 0.76
CA TYR A 147 -25.68 2.42 -0.10
C TYR A 147 -26.95 2.69 0.70
N PRO A 148 -28.15 2.67 0.06
CA PRO A 148 -29.39 2.83 0.77
C PRO A 148 -29.53 1.87 1.96
N ALA A 149 -29.55 2.41 3.15
CA ALA A 149 -29.64 1.70 4.41
C ALA A 149 -30.25 2.62 5.47
N THR A 150 -30.86 2.03 6.50
CA THR A 150 -31.28 2.77 7.70
C THR A 150 -30.23 2.58 8.78
N ILE A 151 -29.63 3.65 9.22
CA ILE A 151 -28.54 3.65 10.22
C ILE A 151 -28.96 4.56 11.38
N ARG A 152 -29.04 4.01 12.58
CA ARG A 152 -29.52 4.71 13.75
C ARG A 152 -28.70 4.45 14.99
N ALA A 153 -28.19 5.49 15.62
CA ALA A 153 -27.72 5.50 17.00
C ALA A 153 -28.80 6.14 17.88
N ASN A 154 -29.21 5.50 18.99
CA ASN A 154 -30.34 5.99 19.80
C ASN A 154 -29.90 6.97 20.88
N SER A 155 -28.67 6.89 21.38
CA SER A 155 -28.21 7.78 22.48
C SER A 155 -26.87 8.47 22.22
N HIS A 156 -26.07 7.94 21.30
CA HIS A 156 -24.76 8.53 20.95
C HIS A 156 -24.63 8.80 19.46
N ASP A 157 -23.46 8.58 18.88
CA ASP A 157 -23.11 9.08 17.57
C ASP A 157 -23.09 7.99 16.46
N VAL A 158 -23.25 8.43 15.23
CA VAL A 158 -22.87 7.66 14.04
C VAL A 158 -21.56 8.23 13.54
N THR A 159 -20.48 7.46 13.64
CA THR A 159 -19.13 7.85 13.25
C THR A 159 -18.71 7.13 11.98
N ILE A 160 -18.21 7.87 11.00
CA ILE A 160 -17.63 7.34 9.77
C ILE A 160 -16.19 7.80 9.72
N SER A 161 -15.25 6.84 9.70
CA SER A 161 -13.82 7.10 9.72
C SER A 161 -13.11 6.44 8.56
N VAL A 162 -12.33 7.22 7.83
CA VAL A 162 -11.43 6.73 6.78
C VAL A 162 -10.04 7.21 7.13
N LEU A 163 -9.13 6.25 7.39
CA LEU A 163 -7.76 6.53 7.77
C LEU A 163 -6.79 5.80 6.84
N ALA A 164 -6.02 6.54 6.09
CA ALA A 164 -4.94 6.02 5.28
C ALA A 164 -3.61 6.51 5.84
N LYS A 165 -2.80 5.56 6.30
CA LYS A 165 -1.47 5.82 6.83
C LYS A 165 -0.46 4.99 6.06
N ASP A 166 0.24 5.64 5.15
CA ASP A 166 1.30 5.04 4.36
C ASP A 166 2.62 5.72 4.72
N THR A 167 3.61 4.93 5.10
CA THR A 167 4.92 5.42 5.48
C THR A 167 6.01 4.73 4.67
N THR A 168 6.97 5.51 4.22
CA THR A 168 8.25 5.04 3.69
C THR A 168 9.34 5.57 4.60
N ASN A 169 9.93 4.71 5.41
CA ASN A 169 11.00 5.15 6.30
C ASN A 169 12.31 5.26 5.55
N GLN A 170 12.59 4.29 4.69
CA GLN A 170 13.86 4.23 3.98
C GLN A 170 13.67 3.71 2.56
N LEU A 171 13.83 4.58 1.60
CA LEU A 171 14.02 4.22 0.21
C LEU A 171 15.39 4.74 -0.22
N LYS A 172 16.36 3.84 -0.40
CA LYS A 172 17.75 4.22 -0.54
C LYS A 172 18.42 3.51 -1.70
N ALA A 173 19.08 4.27 -2.55
CA ALA A 173 19.98 3.75 -3.57
C ALA A 173 21.41 4.21 -3.28
N MET A 174 22.37 3.28 -3.37
CA MET A 174 23.78 3.55 -3.17
C MET A 174 24.58 2.96 -4.32
N GLY A 175 25.35 3.78 -5.01
CA GLY A 175 26.24 3.36 -6.08
C GLY A 175 27.68 3.72 -5.77
N GLY A 176 28.59 2.79 -5.96
CA GLY A 176 30.03 3.00 -5.86
C GLY A 176 30.74 2.47 -7.10
N ALA A 177 31.73 3.20 -7.58
CA ALA A 177 32.63 2.74 -8.62
C ALA A 177 34.03 3.22 -8.30
N GLY A 178 35.02 2.30 -8.32
CA GLY A 178 36.42 2.59 -8.07
C GLY A 178 37.30 2.13 -9.22
N GLY A 179 38.16 3.01 -9.75
CA GLY A 179 39.06 2.74 -10.86
C GLY A 179 39.67 3.98 -11.48
N VAL A 180 40.44 3.82 -12.53
CA VAL A 180 41.07 4.93 -13.27
C VAL A 180 40.00 5.73 -14.03
N ALA A 181 39.03 5.03 -14.62
CA ALA A 181 37.83 5.64 -15.19
C ALA A 181 36.59 4.97 -14.56
N ALA A 182 36.00 5.65 -13.58
CA ALA A 182 34.91 5.11 -12.78
C ALA A 182 33.71 6.05 -12.79
N GLY A 183 32.49 5.49 -12.81
CA GLY A 183 31.26 6.24 -12.74
C GLY A 183 30.18 5.50 -11.96
N SER A 184 29.37 6.21 -11.21
CA SER A 184 28.20 5.66 -10.55
C SER A 184 26.95 6.46 -10.89
N SER A 185 25.81 5.76 -10.96
CA SER A 185 24.49 6.36 -11.11
C SER A 185 23.56 5.81 -10.04
N VAL A 186 22.90 6.68 -9.34
CA VAL A 186 21.95 6.29 -8.30
C VAL A 186 20.61 6.99 -8.49
N GLU A 187 19.53 6.26 -8.27
CA GLU A 187 18.18 6.77 -8.33
C GLU A 187 17.34 6.20 -7.19
N ALA A 188 16.76 7.04 -6.38
CA ALA A 188 15.73 6.66 -5.40
C ALA A 188 14.48 7.50 -5.66
N ALA A 189 13.36 6.84 -5.96
CA ALA A 189 12.10 7.51 -6.30
C ALA A 189 10.91 6.81 -5.64
N SER A 190 10.08 7.58 -4.95
CA SER A 190 8.82 7.12 -4.37
C SER A 190 7.66 7.92 -4.96
N ASP A 191 6.68 7.21 -5.50
CA ASP A 191 5.41 7.76 -5.98
C ASP A 191 4.29 7.13 -5.15
N MET A 192 3.62 7.96 -4.35
CA MET A 192 2.55 7.52 -3.45
C MET A 192 1.27 8.28 -3.76
N THR A 193 0.26 7.55 -4.19
CA THR A 193 -1.09 8.06 -4.39
C THR A 193 -2.02 7.45 -3.35
N VAL A 194 -2.59 8.30 -2.49
CA VAL A 194 -3.54 7.90 -1.46
C VAL A 194 -4.90 8.52 -1.76
N THR A 195 -5.93 7.69 -1.78
CA THR A 195 -7.32 8.11 -1.90
C THR A 195 -8.07 7.68 -0.65
N ALA A 196 -8.53 8.64 0.15
CA ALA A 196 -9.38 8.42 1.31
C ALA A 196 -10.76 9.04 1.04
N LEU A 197 -11.83 8.24 1.09
CA LEU A 197 -13.13 8.67 0.60
C LEU A 197 -14.28 8.10 1.42
N VAL A 198 -15.27 8.93 1.72
CA VAL A 198 -16.60 8.51 2.20
C VAL A 198 -17.60 8.77 1.08
N GLU A 199 -18.28 7.74 0.64
CA GLU A 199 -19.26 7.80 -0.45
C GLU A 199 -20.65 7.43 0.07
N PHE A 200 -21.62 8.31 -0.18
CA PHE A 200 -23.03 8.00 -0.06
C PHE A 200 -23.60 7.80 -1.47
N LEU A 201 -24.00 6.61 -1.77
CA LEU A 201 -24.51 6.25 -3.08
C LEU A 201 -26.02 6.06 -3.03
N ASN A 202 -26.71 6.62 -4.00
CA ASN A 202 -28.15 6.46 -4.13
C ASN A 202 -28.51 5.11 -4.76
N GLY A 203 -29.60 4.53 -4.30
CA GLY A 203 -30.22 3.40 -4.99
C GLY A 203 -31.03 3.84 -6.20
N THR A 204 -31.69 2.89 -6.83
CA THR A 204 -32.69 3.19 -7.87
C THR A 204 -33.99 3.71 -7.25
N GLY A 205 -34.49 4.81 -7.78
CA GLY A 205 -35.71 5.47 -7.27
C GLY A 205 -35.47 6.33 -6.05
N SER A 206 -36.39 6.29 -5.09
CA SER A 206 -36.34 7.14 -3.87
C SER A 206 -35.54 6.51 -2.71
N ASN A 207 -34.81 5.45 -2.94
CA ASN A 207 -34.04 4.78 -1.91
C ASN A 207 -32.76 5.55 -1.59
N HIS A 208 -32.67 6.06 -0.39
CA HIS A 208 -31.51 6.81 0.12
C HIS A 208 -31.00 6.19 1.42
N ALA A 209 -29.76 6.45 1.75
CA ALA A 209 -29.26 6.18 3.09
C ALA A 209 -29.91 7.16 4.10
N VAL A 210 -30.46 6.63 5.17
CA VAL A 210 -31.00 7.42 6.29
C VAL A 210 -30.08 7.22 7.48
N VAL A 211 -29.40 8.28 7.89
CA VAL A 211 -28.50 8.28 9.05
C VAL A 211 -29.08 9.19 10.11
N SER A 212 -29.27 8.67 11.30
CA SER A 212 -29.80 9.43 12.43
C SER A 212 -29.04 9.16 13.72
N ALA A 213 -28.75 10.23 14.45
CA ALA A 213 -28.24 10.22 15.80
C ALA A 213 -29.04 11.28 16.62
N PRO A 214 -29.07 11.18 17.95
CA PRO A 214 -29.69 12.24 18.76
C PRO A 214 -28.93 13.54 18.52
N GLY A 215 -29.69 14.60 18.23
CA GLY A 215 -29.12 15.94 18.14
C GLY A 215 -28.58 16.37 19.51
N ARG A 216 -27.37 16.88 19.54
CA ARG A 216 -26.83 17.61 20.71
C ARG A 216 -27.20 19.07 20.67
#